data_b7c0ba6fcc0e2130ea3c22de87cf5b5c
#
_entry.id   b7c0ba6fcc0e2130ea3c22de87cf5b5c
#
_cell.length_a   1.000
_cell.length_b   1.000
_cell.length_c   1.000
_cell.angle_alpha   90.00
_cell.angle_beta   90.00
_cell.angle_gamma   90.00
#
_symmetry.space_group_name_H-M   'P 1'
#
loop_
_entity.id
_entity.type
_entity.pdbx_description
1 polymer ?
#
loop_
_entity_poly.entity_id
_entity_poly.type
_entity_poly.pdbx_seq_one_letter_code
_entity_poly.pdbx_strand_id
1 'polypeptide(L)'
;MYVSAIGALSRVRFLALLLLPVLLAGCATTTVMPIKRGPDPAMVALYGPRPDERFPLPATDISKVDPRFLRQQVAYQTPEPPGTIVVDTEDRFLYLVQEGGMAMRYGIGVGKAGLAFEGSAHVGRKAEWPRWTPTQSMIEREPERNLQWAGGMEPGLTNPLGPRALYLHKDGKDTLYRIHGTTESWSIGKAVSSGCIRLFNPDIIDLYGRVPTGSRVVVLQRTPPAMEEIPVATVDGLIPPAAI
;
A
#
# COMPACT_ATOMS: atom_id res chain seq x y z
N MET A 1 58.37 -65.97 -67.84
CA MET A 1 59.64 -66.42 -67.32
C MET A 1 59.89 -65.59 -66.05
N TYR A 2 59.95 -66.28 -64.91
CA TYR A 2 60.73 -66.00 -63.72
C TYR A 2 60.55 -64.64 -63.06
N VAL A 3 60.51 -64.43 -61.79
CA VAL A 3 60.51 -65.26 -60.52
C VAL A 3 60.40 -64.26 -59.40
N SER A 4 59.62 -64.57 -58.42
CA SER A 4 59.73 -64.31 -56.98
C SER A 4 60.71 -63.34 -56.42
N ALA A 5 60.27 -62.57 -55.43
CA ALA A 5 60.74 -62.55 -54.02
C ALA A 5 59.98 -61.50 -53.23
N ILE A 6 59.22 -61.90 -52.32
CA ILE A 6 59.24 -61.91 -50.87
C ILE A 6 60.07 -60.78 -50.21
N GLY A 7 59.42 -59.91 -49.49
CA GLY A 7 60.04 -58.98 -48.59
C GLY A 7 59.01 -58.46 -47.55
N ALA A 8 58.92 -59.15 -46.43
CA ALA A 8 58.11 -58.77 -45.30
C ALA A 8 58.73 -57.59 -44.54
N LEU A 9 57.99 -56.97 -43.71
CA LEU A 9 58.23 -56.04 -42.61
C LEU A 9 57.65 -54.65 -42.82
N SER A 10 57.01 -54.08 -41.99
CA SER A 10 56.96 -53.96 -40.55
C SER A 10 55.79 -53.05 -40.21
N ARG A 11 54.89 -53.53 -39.41
CA ARG A 11 53.77 -52.71 -38.95
C ARG A 11 54.28 -51.76 -37.90
N VAL A 12 54.44 -50.45 -38.22
CA VAL A 12 54.57 -49.39 -37.26
C VAL A 12 53.19 -48.79 -37.04
N ARG A 13 52.62 -49.12 -35.86
CA ARG A 13 51.39 -48.51 -35.39
C ARG A 13 51.71 -47.12 -34.89
N PHE A 14 51.41 -46.06 -35.65
CA PHE A 14 51.36 -44.71 -35.15
C PHE A 14 50.06 -44.53 -34.34
N LEU A 15 50.20 -44.44 -33.05
CA LEU A 15 49.15 -44.04 -32.13
C LEU A 15 49.01 -42.55 -32.24
N ALA A 16 48.06 -42.08 -33.05
CA ALA A 16 47.75 -40.67 -33.11
C ALA A 16 46.94 -40.30 -31.87
N LEU A 17 47.55 -39.61 -30.88
CA LEU A 17 46.91 -39.05 -29.71
C LEU A 17 46.11 -37.83 -30.19
N LEU A 18 44.80 -37.96 -30.34
CA LEU A 18 43.87 -36.83 -30.60
C LEU A 18 43.72 -36.08 -29.28
N LEU A 19 44.46 -34.99 -29.09
CA LEU A 19 44.25 -33.97 -28.11
C LEU A 19 42.98 -33.15 -28.49
N LEU A 20 41.85 -33.44 -27.87
CA LEU A 20 40.62 -32.70 -27.96
C LEU A 20 40.74 -31.47 -27.07
N PRO A 21 40.67 -30.23 -27.56
CA PRO A 21 40.61 -29.05 -26.73
C PRO A 21 39.23 -28.96 -26.08
N VAL A 22 39.13 -29.12 -24.77
CA VAL A 22 37.97 -28.86 -23.96
C VAL A 22 37.80 -27.34 -23.93
N LEU A 23 36.90 -26.80 -24.75
CA LEU A 23 36.41 -25.42 -24.67
C LEU A 23 35.56 -25.30 -23.41
N LEU A 24 36.13 -24.79 -22.33
CA LEU A 24 35.42 -24.30 -21.16
C LEU A 24 34.64 -23.05 -21.55
N ALA A 25 33.39 -23.24 -21.98
CA ALA A 25 32.44 -22.14 -22.13
C ALA A 25 32.08 -21.65 -20.70
N GLY A 26 32.84 -20.70 -20.20
CA GLY A 26 32.49 -19.97 -18.99
C GLY A 26 31.22 -19.18 -19.22
N CYS A 27 30.08 -19.60 -18.66
CA CYS A 27 28.88 -18.79 -18.55
C CYS A 27 29.21 -17.61 -17.64
N ALA A 28 29.59 -16.48 -18.21
CA ALA A 28 29.66 -15.20 -17.49
C ALA A 28 28.21 -14.83 -17.13
N THR A 29 27.80 -15.14 -15.92
CA THR A 29 26.53 -14.67 -15.34
C THR A 29 26.69 -13.16 -15.11
N THR A 30 26.26 -12.36 -16.09
CA THR A 30 26.18 -10.92 -15.93
C THR A 30 25.08 -10.64 -14.90
N THR A 31 25.48 -10.41 -13.67
CA THR A 31 24.55 -9.91 -12.62
C THR A 31 24.13 -8.51 -13.03
N VAL A 32 23.00 -8.40 -13.72
CA VAL A 32 22.39 -7.11 -14.01
C VAL A 32 21.90 -6.57 -12.67
N MET A 33 22.64 -5.64 -12.09
CA MET A 33 22.18 -4.89 -10.94
C MET A 33 20.87 -4.20 -11.32
N PRO A 34 19.78 -4.33 -10.54
CA PRO A 34 18.54 -3.64 -10.83
C PRO A 34 18.82 -2.14 -10.77
N ILE A 35 18.76 -1.48 -11.94
CA ILE A 35 18.79 -0.03 -12.02
C ILE A 35 17.56 0.44 -11.25
N LYS A 36 17.74 1.12 -10.13
CA LYS A 36 16.67 1.76 -9.38
C LYS A 36 16.09 2.85 -10.28
N ARG A 37 15.12 2.47 -11.11
CA ARG A 37 14.38 3.43 -11.94
C ARG A 37 13.65 4.38 -11.00
N GLY A 38 13.77 5.67 -11.27
CA GLY A 38 12.91 6.68 -10.63
C GLY A 38 11.43 6.38 -10.87
N PRO A 39 10.53 7.11 -10.23
CA PRO A 39 9.10 6.95 -10.46
C PRO A 39 8.77 7.04 -11.96
N ASP A 40 7.81 6.22 -12.42
CA ASP A 40 7.31 6.28 -13.79
C ASP A 40 6.86 7.72 -14.12
N PRO A 41 7.29 8.32 -15.25
CA PRO A 41 6.88 9.66 -15.67
C PRO A 41 5.34 9.86 -15.68
N ALA A 42 4.58 8.83 -16.06
CA ALA A 42 3.11 8.88 -16.02
C ALA A 42 2.60 9.00 -14.57
N MET A 43 3.22 8.30 -13.62
CA MET A 43 2.92 8.46 -12.20
C MET A 43 3.29 9.86 -11.69
N VAL A 44 4.46 10.36 -12.07
CA VAL A 44 4.87 11.74 -11.70
C VAL A 44 3.85 12.77 -12.18
N ALA A 45 3.32 12.60 -13.41
CA ALA A 45 2.29 13.49 -13.96
C ALA A 45 0.97 13.42 -13.16
N LEU A 46 0.56 12.24 -12.69
CA LEU A 46 -0.65 12.09 -11.85
C LEU A 46 -0.54 12.85 -10.52
N TYR A 47 0.66 12.99 -9.99
CA TYR A 47 0.96 13.67 -8.73
C TYR A 47 1.55 15.07 -8.92
N GLY A 48 1.50 15.59 -10.15
CA GLY A 48 1.92 16.94 -10.51
C GLY A 48 1.08 18.04 -9.85
N PRO A 49 1.45 19.32 -10.04
CA PRO A 49 0.74 20.44 -9.46
C PRO A 49 -0.70 20.55 -9.99
N ARG A 50 -1.58 21.18 -9.20
CA ARG A 50 -2.96 21.47 -9.57
C ARG A 50 -3.18 22.99 -9.48
N PRO A 51 -2.76 23.73 -10.50
CA PRO A 51 -2.87 25.20 -10.49
C PRO A 51 -4.32 25.69 -10.54
N ASP A 52 -5.24 24.89 -11.08
CA ASP A 52 -6.66 25.23 -11.27
C ASP A 52 -7.50 25.09 -9.99
N GLU A 53 -6.93 24.57 -8.91
CA GLU A 53 -7.63 24.46 -7.62
C GLU A 53 -7.82 25.84 -6.98
N ARG A 54 -8.89 26.01 -6.18
CA ARG A 54 -9.16 27.24 -5.43
C ARG A 54 -7.92 27.75 -4.68
N PHE A 55 -7.15 26.86 -4.14
CA PHE A 55 -5.81 27.12 -3.59
C PHE A 55 -4.84 26.24 -4.39
N PRO A 56 -4.04 26.82 -5.29
CA PRO A 56 -3.14 26.07 -6.15
C PRO A 56 -2.27 25.07 -5.37
N LEU A 57 -2.42 23.78 -5.68
CA LEU A 57 -1.68 22.74 -5.00
C LEU A 57 -0.32 22.52 -5.67
N PRO A 58 0.77 22.47 -4.90
CA PRO A 58 2.07 22.05 -5.41
C PRO A 58 2.05 20.56 -5.80
N ALA A 59 3.02 20.14 -6.59
CA ALA A 59 3.24 18.73 -6.86
C ALA A 59 3.45 17.96 -5.55
N THR A 60 2.90 16.75 -5.48
CA THR A 60 3.18 15.83 -4.37
C THR A 60 4.51 15.13 -4.63
N ASP A 61 5.47 15.28 -3.73
CA ASP A 61 6.74 14.54 -3.84
C ASP A 61 6.52 13.06 -3.57
N ILE A 62 6.59 12.26 -4.64
CA ILE A 62 6.46 10.80 -4.59
C ILE A 62 7.82 10.07 -4.64
N SER A 63 8.93 10.78 -4.63
CA SER A 63 10.28 10.19 -4.80
C SER A 63 10.65 9.21 -3.68
N LYS A 64 10.08 9.39 -2.48
CA LYS A 64 10.29 8.56 -1.29
C LYS A 64 9.07 7.70 -0.93
N VAL A 65 8.03 7.74 -1.75
CA VAL A 65 6.82 6.93 -1.54
C VAL A 65 7.06 5.53 -2.09
N ASP A 66 6.71 4.50 -1.32
CA ASP A 66 6.67 3.14 -1.85
C ASP A 66 5.65 3.10 -3.00
N PRO A 67 6.05 2.70 -4.23
CA PRO A 67 5.17 2.72 -5.40
C PRO A 67 3.85 1.97 -5.22
N ARG A 68 3.78 1.01 -4.31
CA ARG A 68 2.54 0.28 -4.00
C ARG A 68 1.43 1.19 -3.48
N PHE A 69 1.76 2.31 -2.82
CA PHE A 69 0.79 3.27 -2.29
C PHE A 69 0.36 4.34 -3.30
N LEU A 70 0.95 4.36 -4.49
CA LEU A 70 0.49 5.24 -5.55
C LEU A 70 -0.79 4.67 -6.17
N ARG A 71 -1.68 5.56 -6.63
CA ARG A 71 -2.94 5.18 -7.27
C ARG A 71 -2.72 4.30 -8.49
N GLN A 72 -3.42 3.16 -8.54
CA GLN A 72 -3.36 2.25 -9.66
C GLN A 72 -4.62 1.39 -9.77
N GLN A 73 -4.96 1.00 -10.99
CA GLN A 73 -6.03 0.03 -11.23
C GLN A 73 -5.50 -1.39 -10.96
N VAL A 74 -6.25 -2.19 -10.23
CA VAL A 74 -5.87 -3.55 -9.84
C VAL A 74 -7.03 -4.52 -10.02
N ALA A 75 -6.73 -5.81 -10.21
CA ALA A 75 -7.74 -6.86 -10.05
C ALA A 75 -8.14 -6.93 -8.57
N TYR A 76 -9.45 -6.98 -8.31
CA TYR A 76 -9.96 -6.96 -6.95
C TYR A 76 -11.26 -7.76 -6.85
N GLN A 77 -11.17 -8.95 -6.28
CA GLN A 77 -12.33 -9.82 -6.07
C GLN A 77 -13.01 -9.46 -4.75
N THR A 78 -14.27 -9.09 -4.83
CA THR A 78 -15.06 -8.67 -3.67
C THR A 78 -16.54 -8.96 -3.94
N PRO A 79 -17.35 -9.26 -2.90
CA PRO A 79 -18.81 -9.34 -3.04
C PRO A 79 -19.47 -7.96 -3.15
N GLU A 80 -18.74 -6.87 -2.87
CA GLU A 80 -19.29 -5.52 -2.91
C GLU A 80 -19.52 -5.06 -4.35
N PRO A 81 -20.68 -4.42 -4.66
CA PRO A 81 -20.98 -3.95 -6.00
C PRO A 81 -20.09 -2.78 -6.44
N PRO A 82 -19.94 -2.56 -7.76
CA PRO A 82 -19.26 -1.39 -8.32
C PRO A 82 -19.78 -0.07 -7.72
N GLY A 83 -18.87 0.89 -7.52
CA GLY A 83 -19.15 2.17 -6.85
C GLY A 83 -19.02 2.12 -5.33
N THR A 84 -18.84 0.94 -4.74
CA THR A 84 -18.54 0.80 -3.30
C THR A 84 -17.08 1.18 -3.02
N ILE A 85 -16.87 1.91 -1.94
CA ILE A 85 -15.56 2.16 -1.35
C ILE A 85 -15.28 1.07 -0.32
N VAL A 86 -14.22 0.29 -0.51
CA VAL A 86 -13.74 -0.69 0.48
C VAL A 86 -12.43 -0.18 1.06
N VAL A 87 -12.36 -0.08 2.38
CA VAL A 87 -11.18 0.39 3.11
C VAL A 87 -10.56 -0.77 3.85
N ASP A 88 -9.33 -1.11 3.50
CA ASP A 88 -8.49 -2.06 4.21
C ASP A 88 -7.51 -1.28 5.09
N THR A 89 -7.81 -1.23 6.38
CA THR A 89 -7.01 -0.47 7.35
C THR A 89 -5.71 -1.18 7.72
N GLU A 90 -5.62 -2.49 7.52
CA GLU A 90 -4.43 -3.28 7.83
C GLU A 90 -3.37 -3.13 6.73
N ASP A 91 -3.78 -3.36 5.47
CA ASP A 91 -2.89 -3.20 4.32
C ASP A 91 -2.72 -1.74 3.89
N ARG A 92 -3.53 -0.82 4.46
CA ARG A 92 -3.51 0.63 4.20
C ARG A 92 -3.83 0.98 2.77
N PHE A 93 -4.90 0.37 2.26
CA PHE A 93 -5.45 0.65 0.95
C PHE A 93 -6.94 0.99 1.01
N LEU A 94 -7.34 1.85 0.08
CA LEU A 94 -8.73 2.10 -0.24
C LEU A 94 -8.96 1.62 -1.68
N TYR A 95 -10.04 0.88 -1.88
CA TYR A 95 -10.45 0.37 -3.18
C TYR A 95 -11.79 1.00 -3.57
N LEU A 96 -11.85 1.66 -4.70
CA LEU A 96 -13.12 1.99 -5.36
C LEU A 96 -13.43 0.86 -6.32
N VAL A 97 -14.42 0.04 -5.97
CA VAL A 97 -14.83 -1.13 -6.75
C VAL A 97 -15.34 -0.70 -8.11
N GLN A 98 -14.91 -1.40 -9.14
CA GLN A 98 -15.27 -1.19 -10.55
C GLN A 98 -15.86 -2.45 -11.15
N GLU A 99 -16.44 -2.33 -12.36
CA GLU A 99 -16.90 -3.47 -13.12
C GLU A 99 -15.74 -4.42 -13.50
N GLY A 100 -16.09 -5.66 -13.84
CA GLY A 100 -15.14 -6.65 -14.36
C GLY A 100 -14.13 -7.17 -13.33
N GLY A 101 -14.45 -7.14 -12.03
CA GLY A 101 -13.56 -7.63 -10.98
C GLY A 101 -12.32 -6.75 -10.77
N MET A 102 -12.44 -5.48 -11.07
CA MET A 102 -11.38 -4.48 -10.95
C MET A 102 -11.68 -3.47 -9.83
N ALA A 103 -10.66 -2.77 -9.38
CA ALA A 103 -10.81 -1.60 -8.53
C ALA A 103 -9.72 -0.56 -8.81
N MET A 104 -10.05 0.72 -8.56
CA MET A 104 -9.04 1.74 -8.40
C MET A 104 -8.55 1.70 -6.95
N ARG A 105 -7.28 1.38 -6.76
CA ARG A 105 -6.63 1.29 -5.46
C ARG A 105 -5.87 2.58 -5.14
N TYR A 106 -6.03 3.07 -3.94
CA TYR A 106 -5.34 4.24 -3.38
C TYR A 106 -4.61 3.85 -2.10
N GLY A 107 -3.38 4.34 -1.93
CA GLY A 107 -2.70 4.24 -0.64
C GLY A 107 -3.31 5.18 0.38
N ILE A 108 -3.50 4.73 1.61
CA ILE A 108 -4.11 5.54 2.67
C ILE A 108 -3.26 5.61 3.94
N GLY A 109 -3.44 6.70 4.68
CA GLY A 109 -3.09 6.77 6.09
C GLY A 109 -4.34 6.53 6.93
N VAL A 110 -4.21 5.80 8.02
CA VAL A 110 -5.34 5.41 8.89
C VAL A 110 -5.14 5.86 10.33
N GLY A 111 -6.19 5.76 11.13
CA GLY A 111 -6.16 6.01 12.57
C GLY A 111 -5.22 5.06 13.30
N LYS A 112 -4.67 5.53 14.42
CA LYS A 112 -4.03 4.67 15.39
C LYS A 112 -5.00 3.58 15.84
N ALA A 113 -4.49 2.44 16.30
CA ALA A 113 -5.32 1.34 16.81
C ALA A 113 -6.38 1.84 17.82
N GLY A 114 -7.62 1.37 17.68
CA GLY A 114 -8.75 1.77 18.50
C GLY A 114 -9.38 3.14 18.17
N LEU A 115 -8.84 3.87 17.17
CA LEU A 115 -9.40 5.14 16.70
C LEU A 115 -10.02 5.06 15.30
N ALA A 116 -9.87 3.96 14.59
CA ALA A 116 -10.42 3.78 13.25
C ALA A 116 -11.93 3.54 13.30
N PHE A 117 -12.66 4.04 12.28
CA PHE A 117 -14.05 3.68 12.06
C PHE A 117 -14.13 2.21 11.61
N GLU A 118 -15.17 1.54 12.06
CA GLU A 118 -15.39 0.12 11.77
C GLU A 118 -16.81 -0.12 11.23
N GLY A 119 -16.90 -1.07 10.28
CA GLY A 119 -18.15 -1.51 9.70
C GLY A 119 -18.57 -0.73 8.45
N SER A 120 -19.88 -0.58 8.25
CA SER A 120 -20.43 0.05 7.04
C SER A 120 -20.96 1.46 7.31
N ALA A 121 -20.77 2.31 6.32
CA ALA A 121 -21.27 3.69 6.28
C ALA A 121 -21.65 4.05 4.83
N HIS A 122 -22.06 5.27 4.60
CA HIS A 122 -22.20 5.84 3.27
C HIS A 122 -21.63 7.25 3.23
N VAL A 123 -21.32 7.73 2.03
CA VAL A 123 -20.92 9.11 1.82
C VAL A 123 -22.16 10.01 1.97
N GLY A 124 -22.34 10.59 3.14
CA GLY A 124 -23.51 11.44 3.41
C GLY A 124 -23.36 12.87 2.90
N ARG A 125 -22.13 13.39 2.81
CA ARG A 125 -21.81 14.72 2.32
C ARG A 125 -20.42 14.75 1.70
N LYS A 126 -20.26 15.62 0.70
CA LYS A 126 -19.00 15.91 0.04
C LYS A 126 -18.67 17.39 0.22
N ALA A 127 -17.40 17.73 0.37
CA ALA A 127 -16.98 19.13 0.45
C ALA A 127 -15.65 19.38 -0.27
N GLU A 128 -15.59 20.48 -1.01
CA GLU A 128 -14.36 21.01 -1.57
C GLU A 128 -13.80 22.05 -0.62
N TRP A 129 -12.51 21.99 -0.40
CA TRP A 129 -11.80 22.90 0.50
C TRP A 129 -12.56 23.16 1.81
N PRO A 130 -12.81 22.08 2.60
CA PRO A 130 -13.63 22.18 3.80
C PRO A 130 -12.93 22.98 4.89
N ARG A 131 -13.72 23.65 5.71
CA ARG A 131 -13.26 24.13 7.01
C ARG A 131 -13.02 22.93 7.92
N TRP A 132 -11.95 22.94 8.68
CA TRP A 132 -11.65 21.90 9.65
C TRP A 132 -11.89 22.39 11.08
N THR A 133 -12.51 21.56 11.89
CA THR A 133 -12.64 21.77 13.34
C THR A 133 -12.24 20.49 14.04
N PRO A 134 -11.30 20.54 14.99
CA PRO A 134 -10.96 19.36 15.79
C PRO A 134 -12.17 18.90 16.60
N THR A 135 -12.30 17.59 16.77
CA THR A 135 -13.30 17.04 17.68
C THR A 135 -12.89 17.31 19.13
N GLN A 136 -13.87 17.30 20.05
CA GLN A 136 -13.59 17.46 21.45
C GLN A 136 -12.55 16.46 21.95
N SER A 137 -12.65 15.19 21.54
CA SER A 137 -11.68 14.15 21.89
C SER A 137 -10.28 14.36 21.31
N MET A 138 -10.15 15.08 20.18
CA MET A 138 -8.83 15.47 19.65
C MET A 138 -8.21 16.57 20.51
N ILE A 139 -9.00 17.54 20.96
CA ILE A 139 -8.54 18.61 21.83
C ILE A 139 -8.08 18.02 23.18
N GLU A 140 -8.86 17.11 23.74
CA GLU A 140 -8.54 16.45 25.01
C GLU A 140 -7.26 15.60 24.95
N ARG A 141 -7.04 14.88 23.84
CA ARG A 141 -5.83 14.06 23.67
C ARG A 141 -4.57 14.85 23.36
N GLU A 142 -4.69 15.93 22.60
CA GLU A 142 -3.56 16.73 22.12
C GLU A 142 -3.91 18.24 22.19
N PRO A 143 -4.08 18.80 23.42
CA PRO A 143 -4.54 20.18 23.57
C PRO A 143 -3.58 21.21 22.97
N GLU A 144 -2.29 21.01 23.13
CA GLU A 144 -1.27 21.92 22.59
C GLU A 144 -1.37 22.06 21.06
N ARG A 145 -1.75 20.98 20.37
CA ARG A 145 -1.91 20.98 18.92
C ARG A 145 -3.26 21.51 18.47
N ASN A 146 -4.32 21.17 19.18
CA ASN A 146 -5.68 21.30 18.68
C ASN A 146 -6.48 22.46 19.29
N LEU A 147 -6.19 22.89 20.53
CA LEU A 147 -7.01 23.90 21.23
C LEU A 147 -7.05 25.23 20.50
N GLN A 148 -5.97 25.68 19.90
CA GLN A 148 -5.91 26.88 19.08
C GLN A 148 -6.91 26.88 17.91
N TRP A 149 -7.35 25.72 17.46
CA TRP A 149 -8.28 25.49 16.38
C TRP A 149 -9.69 25.12 16.82
N ALA A 150 -10.02 25.23 18.11
CA ALA A 150 -11.35 24.94 18.63
C ALA A 150 -12.46 25.74 17.92
N GLY A 151 -12.15 26.97 17.50
CA GLY A 151 -13.02 27.79 16.65
C GLY A 151 -13.05 27.39 15.18
N GLY A 152 -12.23 26.42 14.75
CA GLY A 152 -12.08 25.94 13.37
C GLY A 152 -10.98 26.65 12.60
N MET A 153 -10.40 25.91 11.66
CA MET A 153 -9.41 26.39 10.69
C MET A 153 -10.09 26.61 9.33
N GLU A 154 -9.88 27.76 8.73
CA GLU A 154 -10.39 28.07 7.41
C GLU A 154 -9.77 27.19 6.32
N PRO A 155 -10.45 27.05 5.14
CA PRO A 155 -9.89 26.36 3.99
C PRO A 155 -8.54 26.93 3.56
N GLY A 156 -7.62 26.06 3.15
CA GLY A 156 -6.31 26.50 2.67
C GLY A 156 -5.30 25.38 2.61
N LEU A 157 -4.10 25.68 2.11
CA LEU A 157 -3.03 24.69 1.94
C LEU A 157 -2.52 24.06 3.24
N THR A 158 -2.72 24.75 4.37
CA THR A 158 -2.32 24.27 5.70
C THR A 158 -3.43 23.50 6.42
N ASN A 159 -4.66 23.49 5.88
CA ASN A 159 -5.79 22.80 6.48
C ASN A 159 -5.58 21.27 6.39
N PRO A 160 -5.67 20.54 7.51
CA PRO A 160 -5.35 19.10 7.56
C PRO A 160 -6.30 18.22 6.73
N LEU A 161 -7.50 18.72 6.34
CA LEU A 161 -8.42 17.97 5.48
C LEU A 161 -8.03 18.03 3.99
N GLY A 162 -7.12 18.92 3.62
CA GLY A 162 -6.74 19.11 2.23
C GLY A 162 -7.87 19.63 1.34
N PRO A 163 -7.79 19.38 0.00
CA PRO A 163 -8.69 19.98 -0.98
C PRO A 163 -10.09 19.37 -1.00
N ARG A 164 -10.28 18.14 -0.53
CA ARG A 164 -11.57 17.42 -0.59
C ARG A 164 -11.77 16.58 0.66
N ALA A 165 -13.05 16.44 1.06
CA ALA A 165 -13.46 15.51 2.10
C ALA A 165 -14.80 14.83 1.76
N LEU A 166 -14.88 13.53 2.03
CA LEU A 166 -16.08 12.71 2.02
C LEU A 166 -16.46 12.45 3.49
N TYR A 167 -17.64 12.88 3.89
CA TYR A 167 -18.15 12.73 5.25
C TYR A 167 -18.95 11.44 5.36
N LEU A 168 -18.58 10.57 6.28
CA LEU A 168 -19.20 9.28 6.44
C LEU A 168 -20.39 9.36 7.41
N HIS A 169 -21.54 8.88 6.96
CA HIS A 169 -22.76 8.82 7.74
C HIS A 169 -23.18 7.36 7.95
N LYS A 170 -23.71 7.08 9.11
CA LYS A 170 -24.32 5.79 9.46
C LYS A 170 -25.66 6.05 10.16
N ASP A 171 -26.70 5.33 9.75
CA ASP A 171 -28.04 5.46 10.32
C ASP A 171 -28.54 6.91 10.35
N GLY A 172 -28.28 7.67 9.25
CA GLY A 172 -28.67 9.06 9.09
C GLY A 172 -27.84 10.06 9.91
N LYS A 173 -26.84 9.62 10.68
CA LYS A 173 -26.00 10.46 11.54
C LYS A 173 -24.58 10.58 11.01
N ASP A 174 -23.99 11.75 11.19
CA ASP A 174 -22.56 11.97 10.94
C ASP A 174 -21.72 11.17 11.93
N THR A 175 -20.87 10.30 11.44
CA THR A 175 -19.98 9.46 12.24
C THR A 175 -18.76 10.21 12.79
N LEU A 176 -18.54 11.45 12.37
CA LEU A 176 -17.32 12.23 12.57
C LEU A 176 -16.07 11.65 11.86
N TYR A 177 -16.21 10.56 11.12
CA TYR A 177 -15.14 10.02 10.28
C TYR A 177 -15.23 10.57 8.86
N ARG A 178 -14.06 10.75 8.26
CA ARG A 178 -13.88 11.37 6.95
C ARG A 178 -12.88 10.57 6.13
N ILE A 179 -13.06 10.59 4.82
CA ILE A 179 -12.04 10.26 3.83
C ILE A 179 -11.62 11.59 3.22
N HIS A 180 -10.36 11.98 3.36
CA HIS A 180 -9.93 13.34 3.02
C HIS A 180 -8.49 13.40 2.53
N GLY A 181 -8.07 14.53 2.00
CA GLY A 181 -6.68 14.81 1.65
C GLY A 181 -5.78 14.97 2.88
N THR A 182 -4.53 15.33 2.66
CA THR A 182 -3.61 15.59 3.77
C THR A 182 -2.50 16.54 3.38
N THR A 183 -2.05 17.35 4.33
CA THR A 183 -0.81 18.11 4.28
C THR A 183 0.40 17.26 4.69
N GLU A 184 0.15 16.07 5.26
CA GLU A 184 1.15 15.15 5.80
C GLU A 184 1.29 13.93 4.90
N SER A 185 1.81 14.09 3.66
CA SER A 185 1.99 13.01 2.69
C SER A 185 2.78 11.82 3.24
N TRP A 186 3.69 12.06 4.18
CA TRP A 186 4.47 11.04 4.87
C TRP A 186 3.62 10.06 5.69
N SER A 187 2.36 10.41 5.99
CA SER A 187 1.43 9.58 6.78
C SER A 187 0.75 8.48 5.96
N ILE A 188 0.83 8.54 4.63
CA ILE A 188 0.28 7.49 3.76
C ILE A 188 1.09 6.19 3.94
N GLY A 189 0.40 5.07 4.06
CA GLY A 189 0.97 3.78 4.43
C GLY A 189 1.18 3.57 5.93
N LYS A 190 0.73 4.52 6.79
CA LYS A 190 0.92 4.45 8.25
C LYS A 190 -0.39 4.58 9.03
N ALA A 191 -0.36 4.09 10.27
CA ALA A 191 -1.47 4.19 11.24
C ALA A 191 -1.15 5.28 12.27
N VAL A 192 -1.31 6.55 11.90
CA VAL A 192 -0.90 7.71 12.71
C VAL A 192 -1.97 8.79 12.86
N SER A 193 -3.11 8.68 12.15
CA SER A 193 -4.17 9.67 12.23
C SER A 193 -5.01 9.55 13.52
N SER A 194 -5.87 10.53 13.75
CA SER A 194 -6.82 10.53 14.86
C SER A 194 -8.11 9.75 14.57
N GLY A 195 -8.12 8.92 13.51
CA GLY A 195 -9.25 8.07 13.14
C GLY A 195 -9.64 8.17 11.66
N CYS A 196 -9.55 9.36 11.07
CA CYS A 196 -9.92 9.58 9.67
C CYS A 196 -8.95 8.90 8.69
N ILE A 197 -9.46 8.66 7.48
CA ILE A 197 -8.75 8.03 6.37
C ILE A 197 -8.15 9.13 5.50
N ARG A 198 -6.82 9.14 5.38
CA ARG A 198 -6.07 10.15 4.63
C ARG A 198 -5.64 9.62 3.28
N LEU A 199 -5.75 10.43 2.24
CA LEU A 199 -5.21 10.18 0.91
C LEU A 199 -4.22 11.28 0.52
N PHE A 200 -3.36 11.01 -0.47
CA PHE A 200 -2.67 12.10 -1.15
C PHE A 200 -3.67 13.08 -1.74
N ASN A 201 -3.33 14.36 -1.80
CA ASN A 201 -4.24 15.39 -2.33
C ASN A 201 -4.69 15.10 -3.77
N PRO A 202 -3.83 14.68 -4.72
CA PRO A 202 -4.29 14.28 -6.05
C PRO A 202 -5.23 13.07 -6.04
N ASP A 203 -5.08 12.17 -5.08
CA ASP A 203 -5.89 10.95 -4.99
C ASP A 203 -7.28 11.21 -4.44
N ILE A 204 -7.39 12.07 -3.42
CA ILE A 204 -8.72 12.45 -2.92
C ILE A 204 -9.48 13.31 -3.93
N ILE A 205 -8.81 14.11 -4.75
CA ILE A 205 -9.43 14.85 -5.84
C ILE A 205 -10.01 13.87 -6.87
N ASP A 206 -9.24 12.86 -7.26
CA ASP A 206 -9.68 11.82 -8.19
C ASP A 206 -10.84 11.01 -7.62
N LEU A 207 -10.73 10.51 -6.39
CA LEU A 207 -11.78 9.76 -5.71
C LEU A 207 -13.07 10.58 -5.57
N TYR A 208 -12.94 11.85 -5.19
CA TYR A 208 -14.06 12.79 -5.04
C TYR A 208 -14.84 12.96 -6.35
N GLY A 209 -14.15 13.05 -7.48
CA GLY A 209 -14.79 13.15 -8.80
C GLY A 209 -15.56 11.89 -9.21
N ARG A 210 -15.15 10.73 -8.74
CA ARG A 210 -15.74 9.43 -9.10
C ARG A 210 -16.91 9.00 -8.21
N VAL A 211 -16.95 9.47 -6.97
CA VAL A 211 -17.84 8.95 -5.93
C VAL A 211 -19.01 9.91 -5.70
N PRO A 212 -20.27 9.53 -5.98
CA PRO A 212 -21.45 10.33 -5.63
C PRO A 212 -21.75 10.27 -4.13
N THR A 213 -22.55 11.23 -3.66
CA THR A 213 -23.22 11.14 -2.36
C THR A 213 -24.12 9.92 -2.35
N GLY A 214 -24.20 9.21 -1.24
CA GLY A 214 -24.91 7.93 -1.11
C GLY A 214 -24.03 6.69 -1.34
N SER A 215 -22.84 6.81 -1.93
CA SER A 215 -21.95 5.67 -2.13
C SER A 215 -21.69 4.92 -0.83
N ARG A 216 -21.79 3.60 -0.90
CA ARG A 216 -21.51 2.69 0.20
C ARG A 216 -20.02 2.71 0.54
N VAL A 217 -19.71 2.68 1.82
CA VAL A 217 -18.35 2.57 2.36
C VAL A 217 -18.32 1.38 3.32
N VAL A 218 -17.37 0.47 3.11
CA VAL A 218 -17.13 -0.70 3.96
C VAL A 218 -15.72 -0.63 4.47
N VAL A 219 -15.54 -0.61 5.78
CA VAL A 219 -14.24 -0.69 6.42
C VAL A 219 -14.05 -2.12 6.91
N LEU A 220 -13.07 -2.81 6.29
CA LEU A 220 -12.76 -4.19 6.61
C LEU A 220 -12.17 -4.27 8.01
N GLN A 221 -12.69 -5.22 8.77
CA GLN A 221 -12.07 -5.69 9.99
C GLN A 221 -11.44 -7.05 9.68
N ARG A 222 -10.13 -7.14 9.78
CA ARG A 222 -9.51 -8.44 9.92
C ARG A 222 -9.51 -8.75 11.41
N THR A 223 -10.27 -9.76 11.79
CA THR A 223 -10.13 -10.36 13.13
C THR A 223 -8.67 -10.82 13.22
N PRO A 224 -7.89 -10.37 14.22
CA PRO A 224 -6.58 -10.97 14.44
C PRO A 224 -6.78 -12.50 14.47
N PRO A 225 -5.88 -13.30 13.87
CA PRO A 225 -5.94 -14.73 14.04
C PRO A 225 -6.07 -14.98 15.55
N ALA A 226 -7.08 -15.77 15.93
CA ALA A 226 -7.25 -16.17 17.32
C ALA A 226 -5.87 -16.61 17.81
N MET A 227 -5.34 -15.96 18.85
CA MET A 227 -4.10 -16.44 19.45
C MET A 227 -4.40 -17.88 19.85
N GLU A 228 -3.80 -18.81 19.12
CA GLU A 228 -3.84 -20.23 19.47
C GLU A 228 -3.27 -20.28 20.87
N GLU A 229 -4.13 -20.52 21.86
CA GLU A 229 -3.69 -20.69 23.23
C GLU A 229 -2.70 -21.85 23.18
N ILE A 230 -1.42 -21.52 23.27
CA ILE A 230 -0.38 -22.54 23.44
C ILE A 230 -0.79 -23.24 24.73
N PRO A 231 -1.17 -24.53 24.69
CA PRO A 231 -1.53 -25.23 25.90
C PRO A 231 -0.33 -25.17 26.84
N VAL A 232 -0.49 -24.47 27.95
CA VAL A 232 0.52 -24.46 29.02
C VAL A 232 0.62 -25.92 29.44
N ALA A 233 1.70 -26.58 29.04
CA ALA A 233 2.01 -27.90 29.53
C ALA A 233 2.17 -27.78 31.05
N THR A 234 1.17 -28.27 31.76
CA THR A 234 1.25 -28.47 33.21
C THR A 234 2.41 -29.40 33.46
N VAL A 235 3.51 -28.87 33.97
CA VAL A 235 4.61 -29.64 34.48
C VAL A 235 4.15 -30.18 35.85
N ASP A 236 3.29 -31.18 35.82
CA ASP A 236 2.99 -31.98 36.99
C ASP A 236 4.15 -32.89 37.30
N GLY A 237 4.72 -32.70 38.46
CA GLY A 237 5.54 -33.68 39.11
C GLY A 237 7.04 -33.55 38.94
N LEU A 238 7.66 -32.84 39.88
CA LEU A 238 8.98 -33.23 40.48
C LEU A 238 9.31 -32.29 41.64
N ILE A 239 8.61 -32.48 42.77
CA ILE A 239 9.16 -32.08 44.06
C ILE A 239 9.51 -33.35 44.77
N PRO A 240 10.80 -33.69 44.97
CA PRO A 240 11.18 -34.78 45.84
C PRO A 240 10.94 -34.38 47.32
N PRO A 241 10.48 -35.30 48.19
CA PRO A 241 10.26 -35.01 49.59
C PRO A 241 11.58 -34.70 50.29
N ALA A 242 11.60 -33.63 51.10
CA ALA A 242 12.68 -33.30 51.99
C ALA A 242 12.80 -34.41 53.03
N ALA A 243 14.00 -35.04 53.12
CA ALA A 243 14.36 -35.92 54.21
C ALA A 243 14.63 -35.09 55.48
N ILE A 244 14.02 -35.51 56.58
CA ILE A 244 14.24 -35.05 57.96
C ILE A 244 15.59 -35.57 58.46
#